data_384d64f064b2b58c98f6add9075181b0
#
_entry.id   384d64f064b2b58c98f6add9075181b0
#
_cell.length_a   1.000
_cell.length_b   1.000
_cell.length_c   1.000
_cell.angle_alpha   90.00
_cell.angle_beta   90.00
_cell.angle_gamma   90.00
#
_symmetry.space_group_name_H-M   'P 1'
#
loop_
_entity.id
_entity.type
_entity.pdbx_description
1 polymer ?
#
loop_
_entity_poly.entity_id
_entity_poly.type
_entity_poly.pdbx_seq_one_letter_code
_entity_poly.pdbx_strand_id
1 'polypeptide(L)'
;MDLAKVMRVNQLLGFYGGLLTDKQQAMLGLYYEEDFSLAEIADHYDISRQAVRDNLKRAEQTLEHYEDQLHLLARREARLALLDQIASHTDQVGQTFLAEIRAMDQ
;
A
#
# COMPACT_ATOMS: atom_id res chain seq x y z
N MET A 1 7.71 0.56 -15.43
CA MET A 1 6.69 1.09 -14.49
C MET A 1 7.39 1.92 -13.43
N ASP A 2 6.78 3.01 -13.01
CA ASP A 2 7.33 3.87 -11.96
C ASP A 2 7.37 3.14 -10.62
N LEU A 3 8.56 2.92 -10.09
CA LEU A 3 8.77 2.21 -8.83
C LEU A 3 8.11 2.93 -7.64
N ALA A 4 8.15 4.26 -7.62
CA ALA A 4 7.52 5.04 -6.55
C ALA A 4 6.01 4.81 -6.52
N LYS A 5 5.38 4.74 -7.68
CA LYS A 5 3.94 4.44 -7.78
C LYS A 5 3.63 3.02 -7.32
N VAL A 6 4.44 2.04 -7.70
CA VAL A 6 4.27 0.65 -7.27
C VAL A 6 4.34 0.55 -5.75
N MET A 7 5.35 1.18 -5.15
CA MET A 7 5.51 1.21 -3.69
C MET A 7 4.31 1.86 -3.00
N ARG A 8 3.85 3.00 -3.51
CA ARG A 8 2.71 3.71 -2.93
C ARG A 8 1.45 2.88 -2.97
N VAL A 9 1.12 2.29 -4.13
CA VAL A 9 -0.09 1.46 -4.26
C VAL A 9 -0.02 0.27 -3.32
N ASN A 10 1.13 -0.40 -3.23
CA ASN A 10 1.30 -1.55 -2.34
C ASN A 10 1.16 -1.15 -0.86
N GLN A 11 1.66 0.01 -0.47
CA GLN A 11 1.48 0.53 0.89
C GLN A 11 0.01 0.82 1.19
N LEU A 12 -0.70 1.46 0.26
CA LEU A 12 -2.12 1.74 0.41
C LEU A 12 -2.96 0.47 0.44
N LEU A 13 -2.61 -0.54 -0.36
CA LEU A 13 -3.24 -1.86 -0.31
C LEU A 13 -3.08 -2.51 1.06
N GLY A 14 -1.92 -2.35 1.69
CA GLY A 14 -1.68 -2.88 3.02
C GLY A 14 -2.62 -2.31 4.07
N PHE A 15 -2.95 -1.01 3.98
CA PHE A 15 -3.88 -0.37 4.90
C PHE A 15 -5.34 -0.54 4.51
N TYR A 16 -5.67 -0.39 3.24
CA TYR A 16 -7.05 -0.22 2.77
C TYR A 16 -7.57 -1.33 1.86
N GLY A 17 -6.72 -2.31 1.51
CA GLY A 17 -7.10 -3.38 0.58
C GLY A 17 -8.36 -4.12 1.01
N GLY A 18 -8.53 -4.36 2.30
CA GLY A 18 -9.70 -5.03 2.85
C GLY A 18 -11.01 -4.23 2.72
N LEU A 19 -10.92 -2.94 2.38
CA LEU A 19 -12.09 -2.08 2.15
C LEU A 19 -12.52 -2.03 0.67
N LEU A 20 -11.70 -2.60 -0.22
CA LEU A 20 -12.03 -2.72 -1.63
C LEU A 20 -12.92 -3.94 -1.87
N THR A 21 -13.58 -3.98 -3.04
CA THR A 21 -14.23 -5.23 -3.47
C THR A 21 -13.19 -6.30 -3.69
N ASP A 22 -13.58 -7.57 -3.58
CA ASP A 22 -12.67 -8.69 -3.80
C ASP A 22 -12.01 -8.62 -5.19
N LYS A 23 -12.77 -8.24 -6.21
CA LYS A 23 -12.27 -8.11 -7.57
C LYS A 23 -11.25 -6.97 -7.69
N GLN A 24 -11.54 -5.82 -7.10
CA GLN A 24 -10.60 -4.68 -7.10
C GLN A 24 -9.29 -5.04 -6.40
N GLN A 25 -9.38 -5.64 -5.22
CA GLN A 25 -8.21 -6.06 -4.46
C GLN A 25 -7.39 -7.08 -5.23
N ALA A 26 -8.04 -8.10 -5.82
CA ALA A 26 -7.37 -9.13 -6.59
C ALA A 26 -6.67 -8.56 -7.83
N MET A 27 -7.34 -7.67 -8.55
CA MET A 27 -6.79 -7.08 -9.77
C MET A 27 -5.58 -6.18 -9.49
N LEU A 28 -5.65 -5.35 -8.44
CA LEU A 28 -4.50 -4.56 -8.01
C LEU A 28 -3.33 -5.43 -7.57
N GLY A 29 -3.62 -6.53 -6.86
CA GLY A 29 -2.59 -7.47 -6.44
C GLY A 29 -1.89 -8.12 -7.61
N LEU A 30 -2.63 -8.55 -8.62
CA LEU A 30 -2.04 -9.14 -9.83
C LEU A 30 -1.10 -8.15 -10.53
N TYR A 31 -1.50 -6.90 -10.65
CA TYR A 31 -0.72 -5.89 -11.37
C TYR A 31 0.47 -5.37 -10.57
N TYR A 32 0.27 -5.03 -9.30
CA TYR A 32 1.29 -4.35 -8.49
C TYR A 32 2.14 -5.27 -7.61
N GLU A 33 1.64 -6.43 -7.24
CA GLU A 33 2.39 -7.40 -6.41
C GLU A 33 2.93 -8.56 -7.24
N GLU A 34 2.12 -9.11 -8.17
CA GLU A 34 2.46 -10.29 -8.96
C GLU A 34 3.07 -9.94 -10.32
N ASP A 35 3.17 -8.66 -10.65
CA ASP A 35 3.79 -8.16 -11.88
C ASP A 35 3.13 -8.68 -13.17
N PHE A 36 1.82 -8.90 -13.14
CA PHE A 36 1.06 -9.28 -14.34
C PHE A 36 0.96 -8.08 -15.28
N SER A 37 1.04 -8.35 -16.60
CA SER A 37 0.77 -7.34 -17.62
C SER A 37 -0.72 -7.08 -17.74
N LEU A 38 -1.09 -5.94 -18.37
CA LEU A 38 -2.50 -5.66 -18.66
C LEU A 38 -3.12 -6.76 -19.53
N ALA A 39 -2.34 -7.28 -20.49
CA ALA A 39 -2.80 -8.38 -21.36
C ALA A 39 -3.09 -9.65 -20.56
N GLU A 40 -2.20 -10.01 -19.64
CA GLU A 40 -2.37 -11.20 -18.80
C GLU A 40 -3.60 -11.07 -17.89
N ILE A 41 -3.84 -9.89 -17.31
CA ILE A 41 -5.02 -9.64 -16.48
C ILE A 41 -6.29 -9.69 -17.33
N ALA A 42 -6.25 -9.07 -18.51
CA ALA A 42 -7.38 -9.08 -19.46
C ALA A 42 -7.78 -10.51 -19.82
N ASP A 43 -6.80 -11.36 -20.13
CA ASP A 43 -7.03 -12.78 -20.43
C ASP A 43 -7.59 -13.52 -19.22
N HIS A 44 -7.06 -13.25 -18.04
CA HIS A 44 -7.49 -13.91 -16.79
C HIS A 44 -8.98 -13.66 -16.48
N TYR A 45 -9.45 -12.44 -16.72
CA TYR A 45 -10.84 -12.04 -16.44
C TYR A 45 -11.76 -12.05 -17.67
N ASP A 46 -11.22 -12.40 -18.85
CA ASP A 46 -11.95 -12.36 -20.11
C ASP A 46 -12.61 -10.99 -20.37
N ILE A 47 -11.81 -9.95 -20.26
CA ILE A 47 -12.22 -8.55 -20.51
C ILE A 47 -11.16 -7.86 -21.37
N SER A 48 -11.46 -6.66 -21.87
CA SER A 48 -10.50 -5.91 -22.67
C SER A 48 -9.39 -5.31 -21.80
N ARG A 49 -8.24 -5.00 -22.42
CA ARG A 49 -7.14 -4.30 -21.75
C ARG A 49 -7.58 -2.92 -21.25
N GLN A 50 -8.44 -2.24 -22.02
CA GLN A 50 -8.97 -0.95 -21.61
C GLN A 50 -9.84 -1.09 -20.36
N ALA A 51 -10.64 -2.15 -20.27
CA ALA A 51 -11.45 -2.43 -19.08
C ALA A 51 -10.54 -2.69 -17.86
N VAL A 52 -9.41 -3.38 -18.05
CA VAL A 52 -8.42 -3.57 -16.98
C VAL A 52 -7.88 -2.22 -16.50
N ARG A 53 -7.44 -1.35 -17.44
CA ARG A 53 -6.94 -0.01 -17.10
C ARG A 53 -7.95 0.79 -16.29
N ASP A 54 -9.21 0.79 -16.73
CA ASP A 54 -10.28 1.54 -16.08
C ASP A 54 -10.55 1.00 -14.67
N ASN A 55 -10.56 -0.32 -14.51
CA ASN A 55 -10.75 -0.95 -13.20
C ASN A 55 -9.60 -0.65 -12.26
N LEU A 56 -8.34 -0.75 -12.73
CA LEU A 56 -7.16 -0.44 -11.93
C LEU A 56 -7.19 1.02 -11.47
N LYS A 57 -7.44 1.93 -12.40
CA LYS A 57 -7.49 3.36 -12.10
C LYS A 57 -8.55 3.69 -11.06
N ARG A 58 -9.73 3.09 -11.19
CA ARG A 58 -10.84 3.29 -10.25
C ARG A 58 -10.50 2.78 -8.87
N ALA A 59 -9.88 1.60 -8.79
CA ALA A 59 -9.45 1.01 -7.51
C ALA A 59 -8.35 1.85 -6.87
N GLU A 60 -7.37 2.34 -7.65
CA GLU A 60 -6.31 3.23 -7.16
C GLU A 60 -6.90 4.53 -6.60
N GLN A 61 -7.88 5.11 -7.29
CA GLN A 61 -8.57 6.32 -6.83
C GLN A 61 -9.31 6.08 -5.51
N THR A 62 -9.89 4.91 -5.35
CA THR A 62 -10.56 4.52 -4.10
C THR A 62 -9.56 4.43 -2.95
N LEU A 63 -8.40 3.85 -3.17
CA LEU A 63 -7.33 3.80 -2.17
C LEU A 63 -6.89 5.20 -1.75
N GLU A 64 -6.64 6.08 -2.71
CA GLU A 64 -6.24 7.47 -2.43
C GLU A 64 -7.34 8.24 -1.69
N HIS A 65 -8.60 7.97 -2.00
CA HIS A 65 -9.71 8.57 -1.28
C HIS A 65 -9.71 8.19 0.20
N TYR A 66 -9.47 6.90 0.51
CA TYR A 66 -9.36 6.45 1.90
C TYR A 66 -8.17 7.11 2.60
N GLU A 67 -7.04 7.21 1.93
CA GLU A 67 -5.86 7.87 2.52
C GLU A 67 -6.13 9.35 2.79
N ASP A 68 -6.81 10.05 1.88
CA ASP A 68 -7.19 11.45 2.07
C ASP A 68 -8.09 11.65 3.30
N GLN A 69 -8.91 10.65 3.63
CA GLN A 69 -9.81 10.73 4.78
C GLN A 69 -9.15 10.26 6.08
N LEU A 70 -8.34 9.21 6.03
CA LEU A 70 -7.87 8.50 7.21
C LEU A 70 -6.41 8.76 7.56
N HIS A 71 -5.58 9.09 6.59
CA HIS A 71 -4.15 9.44 6.76
C HIS A 71 -3.30 8.35 7.45
N LEU A 72 -3.67 7.06 7.32
CA LEU A 72 -2.94 6.00 8.00
C LEU A 72 -1.50 5.85 7.52
N LEU A 73 -1.27 5.97 6.21
CA LEU A 73 0.08 5.91 5.65
C LEU A 73 0.90 7.14 6.06
N ALA A 74 0.34 8.34 5.91
CA ALA A 74 1.03 9.57 6.28
C ALA A 74 1.40 9.60 7.77
N ARG A 75 0.49 9.14 8.63
CA ARG A 75 0.74 9.06 10.08
C ARG A 75 1.81 8.03 10.42
N ARG A 76 1.80 6.89 9.74
CA ARG A 76 2.85 5.87 9.93
C ARG A 76 4.21 6.42 9.54
N GLU A 77 4.32 7.08 8.38
CA GLU A 77 5.58 7.68 7.93
C GLU A 77 6.09 8.73 8.91
N ALA A 78 5.22 9.61 9.41
CA ALA A 78 5.58 10.62 10.41
C ALA A 78 6.04 9.96 11.71
N ARG A 79 5.33 8.93 12.18
CA ARG A 79 5.68 8.19 13.40
C ARG A 79 7.03 7.50 13.26
N LEU A 80 7.29 6.83 12.14
CA LEU A 80 8.56 6.14 11.90
C LEU A 80 9.72 7.13 11.85
N ALA A 81 9.54 8.30 11.26
CA ALA A 81 10.57 9.35 11.24
C ALA A 81 10.90 9.83 12.66
N LEU A 82 9.90 10.02 13.52
CA LEU A 82 10.12 10.38 14.91
C LEU A 82 10.80 9.28 15.71
N LEU A 83 10.42 8.02 15.47
CA LEU A 83 11.06 6.88 16.11
C LEU A 83 12.53 6.78 15.73
N ASP A 84 12.88 7.05 14.48
CA ASP A 84 14.28 7.07 14.03
C ASP A 84 15.07 8.16 14.75
N GLN A 85 14.49 9.34 14.97
CA GLN A 85 15.12 10.42 15.72
C GLN A 85 15.34 10.02 17.19
N ILE A 86 14.34 9.42 17.82
CA ILE A 86 14.46 8.93 19.20
C ILE A 86 15.56 7.88 19.28
N ALA A 87 15.63 6.95 18.32
CA ALA A 87 16.60 5.87 18.30
C ALA A 87 18.04 6.37 18.33
N SER A 88 18.32 7.53 17.69
CA SER A 88 19.65 8.13 17.68
C SER A 88 20.03 8.86 18.97
N HIS A 89 19.09 9.05 19.89
CA HIS A 89 19.27 9.83 21.11
C HIS A 89 18.90 9.06 22.41
N THR A 90 18.68 7.77 22.33
CA THR A 90 18.21 6.98 23.49
C THR A 90 19.21 5.91 23.88
N ASP A 91 19.07 5.40 25.12
CA ASP A 91 19.89 4.35 25.67
C ASP A 91 19.37 2.94 25.29
N GLN A 92 19.99 1.89 25.84
CA GLN A 92 19.63 0.51 25.54
C GLN A 92 18.19 0.19 25.97
N VAL A 93 17.73 0.74 27.07
CA VAL A 93 16.36 0.52 27.56
C VAL A 93 15.37 1.14 26.58
N GLY A 94 15.65 2.37 26.12
CA GLY A 94 14.82 3.05 25.13
C GLY A 94 14.79 2.29 23.81
N GLN A 95 15.92 1.70 23.37
CA GLN A 95 15.97 0.88 22.15
C GLN A 95 15.04 -0.33 22.23
N THR A 96 14.92 -0.94 23.41
CA THR A 96 14.01 -2.07 23.62
C THR A 96 12.56 -1.65 23.41
N PHE A 97 12.14 -0.51 23.97
CA PHE A 97 10.79 0.02 23.78
C PHE A 97 10.53 0.42 22.33
N LEU A 98 11.52 1.02 21.66
CA LEU A 98 11.40 1.35 20.24
C LEU A 98 11.16 0.12 19.38
N ALA A 99 11.86 -0.99 19.66
CA ALA A 99 11.67 -2.25 18.95
C ALA A 99 10.23 -2.76 19.10
N GLU A 100 9.67 -2.65 20.32
CA GLU A 100 8.27 -3.03 20.56
C GLU A 100 7.29 -2.17 19.78
N ILE A 101 7.50 -0.86 19.74
CA ILE A 101 6.63 0.05 18.98
C ILE A 101 6.71 -0.26 17.49
N ARG A 102 7.90 -0.48 16.94
CA ARG A 102 8.10 -0.82 15.53
C ARG A 102 7.42 -2.13 15.16
N ALA A 103 7.41 -3.11 16.06
CA ALA A 103 6.75 -4.38 15.84
C ALA A 103 5.23 -4.24 15.68
N MET A 104 4.61 -3.23 16.27
CA MET A 104 3.17 -2.96 16.13
C MET A 104 2.76 -2.53 14.73
N ASP A 105 3.71 -2.03 13.92
CA ASP A 105 3.44 -1.55 12.57
C ASP A 105 3.70 -2.62 11.49
N GLN A 106 3.98 -3.84 11.89
CA GLN A 106 4.24 -4.96 10.97
C GLN A 106 3.05 -5.89 10.84
#